data_22c7bf642f8820dbca9ec6986b196de8
#
_entry.id   22c7bf642f8820dbca9ec6986b196de8
#
_cell.length_a   1.000
_cell.length_b   1.000
_cell.length_c   1.000
_cell.angle_alpha   90.00
_cell.angle_beta   90.00
_cell.angle_gamma   90.00
#
_symmetry.space_group_name_H-M   'P 1'
#
loop_
_entity.id
_entity.type
_entity.pdbx_description
1 polymer ?
#
loop_
_entity_poly.entity_id
_entity_poly.type
_entity_poly.pdbx_seq_one_letter_code
_entity_poly.pdbx_strand_id
1 'polypeptide(L)'
;MLAAPTLGWVDQDSAKDRWAGCVSVIVPVYNEVENLDDLLRAVVASPVKKEIIIVDDGSTDGTRDKLRALPPMEELTILFHERNCGKGASIRTALAHARGEYVLIQDSDLEYDPGDYPALLAPLERGEANVVYGVRPDRPERGLRFFLGAKLLTHLANFLYGANIHDEATCYKVLRRSVLAQMELECRRFEFCPEVTAKLCRMHEKIAEVPISYQPRSAIQGKKIRHADGWLAIWTLIRYRFLPRSRWLRKSPKP
;
A
#
# COMPACT_ATOMS: atom_id res chain seq x y z
N MET A 1 19.77 11.30 15.93
CA MET A 1 19.08 10.00 15.73
C MET A 1 17.67 10.17 16.30
N LEU A 2 16.71 10.63 15.49
CA LEU A 2 15.32 10.78 15.93
C LEU A 2 14.67 9.39 15.82
N ALA A 3 14.19 8.89 16.95
CA ALA A 3 13.41 7.65 17.00
C ALA A 3 12.20 7.78 16.08
N ALA A 4 11.98 6.79 15.21
CA ALA A 4 10.77 6.72 14.41
C ALA A 4 9.56 6.69 15.36
N PRO A 5 8.49 7.46 15.08
CA PRO A 5 7.31 7.41 15.91
C PRO A 5 6.78 5.97 15.93
N THR A 6 6.64 5.41 17.10
CA THR A 6 5.89 4.17 17.30
C THR A 6 4.49 4.42 16.76
N LEU A 7 4.05 3.62 15.80
CA LEU A 7 2.69 3.63 15.25
C LEU A 7 1.70 3.41 16.41
N GLY A 8 1.27 4.50 17.05
CA GLY A 8 0.14 4.49 17.95
C GLY A 8 -1.13 4.38 17.10
N TRP A 9 -1.67 3.19 16.96
CA TRP A 9 -3.01 3.01 16.43
C TRP A 9 -3.97 3.71 17.38
N VAL A 10 -4.73 4.65 16.85
CA VAL A 10 -5.76 5.34 17.66
C VAL A 10 -6.81 4.31 18.03
N ASP A 11 -6.82 3.95 19.33
CA ASP A 11 -7.85 3.08 19.90
C ASP A 11 -9.12 3.94 20.09
N GLN A 12 -10.07 3.80 19.18
CA GLN A 12 -11.33 4.54 19.19
C GLN A 12 -12.49 3.55 19.29
N ASP A 13 -12.72 3.03 20.47
CA ASP A 13 -13.86 2.12 20.74
C ASP A 13 -15.25 2.75 20.54
N SER A 14 -15.36 4.07 20.54
CA SER A 14 -16.65 4.79 20.37
C SER A 14 -17.03 5.09 18.90
N ALA A 15 -16.14 4.80 17.94
CA ALA A 15 -16.36 5.08 16.52
C ALA A 15 -16.44 3.82 15.65
N LYS A 16 -16.51 2.63 16.23
CA LYS A 16 -16.48 1.35 15.48
C LYS A 16 -17.57 1.27 14.41
N ASP A 17 -18.78 1.75 14.69
CA ASP A 17 -19.89 1.66 13.73
C ASP A 17 -19.73 2.57 12.52
N ARG A 18 -19.11 3.75 12.68
CA ARG A 18 -18.93 4.70 11.58
C ARG A 18 -17.98 4.16 10.49
N TRP A 19 -16.94 3.45 10.90
CA TRP A 19 -15.87 2.97 10.02
C TRP A 19 -16.00 1.50 9.62
N ALA A 20 -17.09 0.83 10.04
CA ALA A 20 -17.43 -0.51 9.60
C ALA A 20 -17.69 -0.51 8.07
N GLY A 21 -17.09 -1.45 7.35
CA GLY A 21 -17.12 -1.54 5.90
C GLY A 21 -16.41 -0.39 5.16
N CYS A 22 -15.74 0.52 5.89
CA CYS A 22 -15.01 1.63 5.29
C CYS A 22 -13.59 1.21 4.91
N VAL A 23 -13.08 1.68 3.76
CA VAL A 23 -11.70 1.51 3.35
C VAL A 23 -10.89 2.80 3.56
N SER A 24 -9.76 2.72 4.25
CA SER A 24 -8.76 3.78 4.28
C SER A 24 -7.91 3.68 3.01
N VAL A 25 -8.14 4.56 2.05
CA VAL A 25 -7.34 4.67 0.83
C VAL A 25 -6.11 5.52 1.14
N ILE A 26 -4.96 4.89 1.18
CA ILE A 26 -3.68 5.55 1.44
C ILE A 26 -3.02 5.93 0.12
N VAL A 27 -2.75 7.22 -0.04
CA VAL A 27 -2.19 7.80 -1.26
C VAL A 27 -0.84 8.47 -0.96
N PRO A 28 0.29 7.78 -1.09
CA PRO A 28 1.60 8.41 -1.04
C PRO A 28 1.85 9.20 -2.32
N VAL A 29 2.18 10.49 -2.18
CA VAL A 29 2.39 11.41 -3.32
C VAL A 29 3.78 12.02 -3.24
N TYR A 30 4.48 12.05 -4.37
CA TYR A 30 5.75 12.76 -4.52
C TYR A 30 5.93 13.23 -5.95
N ASN A 31 5.92 14.55 -6.19
CA ASN A 31 6.08 15.17 -7.50
C ASN A 31 5.13 14.55 -8.55
N GLU A 32 3.83 14.80 -8.37
CA GLU A 32 2.75 14.30 -9.23
C GLU A 32 1.72 15.41 -9.55
N VAL A 33 2.19 16.65 -9.70
CA VAL A 33 1.33 17.82 -9.91
C VAL A 33 0.39 17.67 -11.11
N GLU A 34 0.83 16.96 -12.17
CA GLU A 34 0.05 16.76 -13.39
C GLU A 34 -1.08 15.73 -13.22
N ASN A 35 -0.86 14.70 -12.39
CA ASN A 35 -1.79 13.57 -12.25
C ASN A 35 -2.74 13.71 -11.05
N LEU A 36 -2.44 14.64 -10.12
CA LEU A 36 -3.12 14.71 -8.83
C LEU A 36 -4.63 14.90 -8.96
N ASP A 37 -5.09 15.81 -9.85
CA ASP A 37 -6.51 16.12 -10.00
C ASP A 37 -7.29 14.93 -10.58
N ASP A 38 -6.71 14.24 -11.56
CA ASP A 38 -7.32 13.08 -12.21
C ASP A 38 -7.38 11.90 -11.23
N LEU A 39 -6.32 11.68 -10.46
CA LEU A 39 -6.28 10.69 -9.41
C LEU A 39 -7.36 10.94 -8.35
N LEU A 40 -7.45 12.16 -7.83
CA LEU A 40 -8.43 12.49 -6.80
C LEU A 40 -9.86 12.33 -7.31
N ARG A 41 -10.14 12.76 -8.55
CA ARG A 41 -11.45 12.53 -9.18
C ARG A 41 -11.78 11.06 -9.27
N ALA A 42 -10.85 10.23 -9.73
CA ALA A 42 -11.05 8.78 -9.86
C ALA A 42 -11.27 8.10 -8.50
N VAL A 43 -10.45 8.45 -7.48
CA VAL A 43 -10.60 7.91 -6.12
C VAL A 43 -11.93 8.32 -5.51
N VAL A 44 -12.32 9.60 -5.63
CA VAL A 44 -13.61 10.09 -5.09
C VAL A 44 -14.79 9.44 -5.81
N ALA A 45 -14.72 9.24 -7.13
CA ALA A 45 -15.79 8.64 -7.93
C ALA A 45 -16.01 7.14 -7.66
N SER A 46 -15.03 6.43 -7.11
CA SER A 46 -15.21 5.02 -6.77
C SER A 46 -16.35 4.84 -5.75
N PRO A 47 -17.31 3.90 -5.96
CA PRO A 47 -18.55 3.83 -5.18
C PRO A 47 -18.41 3.18 -3.80
N VAL A 48 -17.19 2.93 -3.33
CA VAL A 48 -16.96 2.31 -2.02
C VAL A 48 -16.99 3.35 -0.90
N LYS A 49 -17.44 2.94 0.29
CA LYS A 49 -17.34 3.76 1.50
C LYS A 49 -15.87 3.90 1.89
N LYS A 50 -15.35 5.11 1.91
CA LYS A 50 -13.91 5.35 2.10
C LYS A 50 -13.59 6.60 2.90
N GLU A 51 -12.42 6.61 3.49
CA GLU A 51 -11.64 7.80 3.81
C GLU A 51 -10.40 7.83 2.93
N ILE A 52 -9.88 9.00 2.63
CA ILE A 52 -8.70 9.21 1.80
C ILE A 52 -7.61 9.85 2.67
N ILE A 53 -6.44 9.23 2.72
CA ILE A 53 -5.31 9.73 3.48
C ILE A 53 -4.15 9.95 2.51
N ILE A 54 -3.88 11.21 2.20
CA ILE A 54 -2.80 11.62 1.31
C ILE A 54 -1.58 11.98 2.14
N VAL A 55 -0.42 11.49 1.75
CA VAL A 55 0.86 11.90 2.33
C VAL A 55 1.73 12.48 1.23
N ASP A 56 1.93 13.79 1.26
CA ASP A 56 2.92 14.46 0.41
C ASP A 56 4.32 14.22 0.97
N ASP A 57 5.12 13.48 0.22
CA ASP A 57 6.48 13.09 0.63
C ASP A 57 7.54 14.13 0.26
N GLY A 58 7.28 15.40 0.57
CA GLY A 58 8.23 16.49 0.33
C GLY A 58 8.29 16.91 -1.14
N SER A 59 7.16 17.01 -1.83
CA SER A 59 7.10 17.45 -3.23
C SER A 59 7.61 18.88 -3.44
N THR A 60 8.20 19.12 -4.63
CA THR A 60 8.82 20.38 -5.02
C THR A 60 8.35 20.92 -6.37
N ASP A 61 7.39 20.25 -7.00
CA ASP A 61 6.88 20.54 -8.37
C ASP A 61 5.54 21.31 -8.39
N GLY A 62 5.04 21.76 -7.21
CA GLY A 62 3.72 22.39 -7.07
C GLY A 62 2.63 21.43 -6.55
N THR A 63 2.89 20.13 -6.45
CA THR A 63 1.95 19.14 -5.87
C THR A 63 1.49 19.56 -4.48
N ARG A 64 2.43 19.99 -3.62
CA ARG A 64 2.15 20.46 -2.25
C ARG A 64 1.20 21.63 -2.20
N ASP A 65 1.36 22.61 -3.09
CA ASP A 65 0.52 23.80 -3.12
C ASP A 65 -0.88 23.45 -3.60
N LYS A 66 -1.02 22.57 -4.59
CA LYS A 66 -2.32 22.01 -4.99
C LYS A 66 -3.02 21.31 -3.82
N LEU A 67 -2.30 20.45 -3.08
CA LEU A 67 -2.87 19.74 -1.93
C LEU A 67 -3.33 20.68 -0.83
N ARG A 68 -2.59 21.77 -0.56
CA ARG A 68 -2.98 22.80 0.41
C ARG A 68 -4.19 23.62 -0.01
N ALA A 69 -4.40 23.76 -1.31
CA ALA A 69 -5.54 24.50 -1.88
C ALA A 69 -6.84 23.68 -1.92
N LEU A 70 -6.80 22.38 -1.64
CA LEU A 70 -8.00 21.54 -1.62
C LEU A 70 -8.94 22.00 -0.48
N PRO A 71 -10.25 22.08 -0.76
CA PRO A 71 -11.21 22.39 0.29
C PRO A 71 -11.21 21.29 1.38
N PRO A 72 -11.47 21.64 2.63
CA PRO A 72 -11.59 20.66 3.69
C PRO A 72 -12.77 19.71 3.41
N MET A 73 -12.52 18.42 3.50
CA MET A 73 -13.52 17.35 3.37
C MET A 73 -13.37 16.43 4.58
N GLU A 74 -14.49 15.97 5.13
CA GLU A 74 -14.50 15.16 6.36
C GLU A 74 -13.75 13.83 6.18
N GLU A 75 -13.84 13.25 5.00
CA GLU A 75 -13.21 11.97 4.66
C GLU A 75 -11.79 12.14 4.11
N LEU A 76 -11.24 13.36 4.00
CA LEU A 76 -9.93 13.64 3.46
C LEU A 76 -8.96 14.10 4.55
N THR A 77 -7.89 13.36 4.72
CA THR A 77 -6.75 13.75 5.57
C THR A 77 -5.53 13.97 4.70
N ILE A 78 -4.88 15.14 4.81
CA ILE A 78 -3.66 15.45 4.07
C ILE A 78 -2.52 15.66 5.07
N LEU A 79 -1.44 14.93 4.88
CA LEU A 79 -0.22 14.99 5.72
C LEU A 79 0.96 15.40 4.86
N PHE A 80 1.91 16.11 5.45
CA PHE A 80 3.06 16.65 4.74
C PHE A 80 4.37 16.25 5.43
N HIS A 81 5.26 15.57 4.70
CA HIS A 81 6.63 15.39 5.13
C HIS A 81 7.48 16.63 4.79
N GLU A 82 8.42 16.99 5.62
CA GLU A 82 9.33 18.11 5.35
C GLU A 82 10.26 17.84 4.15
N ARG A 83 10.61 16.58 3.93
CA ARG A 83 11.48 16.11 2.86
C ARG A 83 11.07 14.72 2.40
N ASN A 84 11.57 14.30 1.24
CA ASN A 84 11.34 12.95 0.74
C ASN A 84 11.91 11.90 1.73
N CYS A 85 11.02 11.10 2.28
CA CYS A 85 11.30 10.00 3.20
C CYS A 85 11.09 8.62 2.55
N GLY A 86 10.46 8.60 1.37
CA GLY A 86 10.14 7.44 0.55
C GLY A 86 8.73 6.89 0.75
N LYS A 87 8.23 6.18 -0.27
CA LYS A 87 6.86 5.66 -0.34
C LYS A 87 6.47 4.84 0.90
N GLY A 88 7.33 3.93 1.36
CA GLY A 88 7.07 3.12 2.54
C GLY A 88 6.93 3.96 3.82
N ALA A 89 7.73 5.03 3.96
CA ALA A 89 7.59 5.96 5.07
C ALA A 89 6.25 6.69 5.02
N SER A 90 5.82 7.15 3.84
CA SER A 90 4.52 7.81 3.64
C SER A 90 3.36 6.88 3.96
N ILE A 91 3.42 5.61 3.53
CA ILE A 91 2.42 4.60 3.89
C ILE A 91 2.35 4.44 5.41
N ARG A 92 3.49 4.31 6.09
CA ARG A 92 3.52 4.16 7.55
C ARG A 92 2.96 5.38 8.28
N THR A 93 3.24 6.59 7.78
CA THR A 93 2.65 7.83 8.31
C THR A 93 1.13 7.82 8.14
N ALA A 94 0.62 7.46 6.97
CA ALA A 94 -0.82 7.37 6.72
C ALA A 94 -1.51 6.30 7.58
N LEU A 95 -0.88 5.13 7.77
CA LEU A 95 -1.42 4.04 8.57
C LEU A 95 -1.71 4.45 10.03
N ALA A 96 -0.95 5.38 10.60
CA ALA A 96 -1.21 5.92 11.94
C ALA A 96 -2.52 6.72 12.02
N HIS A 97 -3.07 7.15 10.91
CA HIS A 97 -4.31 7.92 10.79
C HIS A 97 -5.48 7.10 10.21
N ALA A 98 -5.21 5.87 9.76
CA ALA A 98 -6.22 5.00 9.17
C ALA A 98 -7.24 4.51 10.21
N ARG A 99 -8.53 4.78 9.92
CA ARG A 99 -9.67 4.44 10.79
C ARG A 99 -10.54 3.35 10.19
N GLY A 100 -10.53 3.20 8.87
CA GLY A 100 -11.33 2.23 8.13
C GLY A 100 -11.07 0.78 8.57
N GLU A 101 -12.07 -0.07 8.37
CA GLU A 101 -11.94 -1.51 8.61
C GLU A 101 -10.91 -2.15 7.69
N TYR A 102 -10.82 -1.63 6.48
CA TYR A 102 -9.89 -2.08 5.46
C TYR A 102 -8.87 -0.97 5.13
N VAL A 103 -7.71 -1.37 4.65
CA VAL A 103 -6.66 -0.46 4.16
C VAL A 103 -6.31 -0.86 2.74
N LEU A 104 -6.26 0.11 1.84
CA LEU A 104 -5.86 -0.02 0.46
C LEU A 104 -4.76 1.01 0.14
N ILE A 105 -3.72 0.59 -0.58
CA ILE A 105 -2.68 1.49 -1.04
C ILE A 105 -2.96 1.85 -2.50
N GLN A 106 -3.09 3.15 -2.79
CA GLN A 106 -3.28 3.71 -4.11
C GLN A 106 -2.03 4.48 -4.54
N ASP A 107 -1.40 4.07 -5.63
CA ASP A 107 -0.32 4.83 -6.24
C ASP A 107 -0.84 6.10 -6.91
N SER A 108 -0.04 7.17 -6.85
CA SER A 108 -0.42 8.48 -7.39
C SER A 108 -0.14 8.64 -8.88
N ASP A 109 0.21 7.56 -9.57
CA ASP A 109 0.71 7.59 -10.93
C ASP A 109 -0.30 7.19 -12.02
N LEU A 110 -1.57 6.98 -11.66
CA LEU A 110 -2.65 6.55 -12.56
C LEU A 110 -2.43 5.19 -13.27
N GLU A 111 -1.44 4.39 -12.84
CA GLU A 111 -1.26 3.05 -13.40
C GLU A 111 -2.37 2.08 -12.96
N TYR A 112 -2.99 2.34 -11.79
CA TYR A 112 -4.06 1.54 -11.17
C TYR A 112 -5.38 2.30 -11.20
N ASP A 113 -6.48 1.59 -11.48
CA ASP A 113 -7.82 2.16 -11.59
C ASP A 113 -8.62 2.01 -10.28
N PRO A 114 -9.05 3.11 -9.62
CA PRO A 114 -9.95 3.06 -8.47
C PRO A 114 -11.31 2.40 -8.75
N GLY A 115 -11.68 2.20 -10.01
CA GLY A 115 -12.83 1.39 -10.42
C GLY A 115 -12.75 -0.07 -9.98
N ASP A 116 -11.54 -0.59 -9.70
CA ASP A 116 -11.33 -1.95 -9.23
C ASP A 116 -11.57 -2.14 -7.71
N TYR A 117 -11.76 -1.05 -6.93
CA TYR A 117 -11.94 -1.14 -5.47
C TYR A 117 -13.08 -2.07 -5.04
N PRO A 118 -14.27 -2.05 -5.66
CA PRO A 118 -15.34 -2.97 -5.28
C PRO A 118 -14.95 -4.44 -5.43
N ALA A 119 -14.27 -4.79 -6.52
CA ALA A 119 -13.82 -6.16 -6.76
C ALA A 119 -12.76 -6.60 -5.73
N LEU A 120 -11.84 -5.69 -5.36
CA LEU A 120 -10.80 -5.95 -4.35
C LEU A 120 -11.38 -6.11 -2.93
N LEU A 121 -12.45 -5.36 -2.59
CA LEU A 121 -13.08 -5.42 -1.26
C LEU A 121 -14.01 -6.64 -1.12
N ALA A 122 -14.63 -7.11 -2.18
CA ALA A 122 -15.63 -8.17 -2.14
C ALA A 122 -15.20 -9.44 -1.38
N PRO A 123 -13.98 -10.01 -1.54
CA PRO A 123 -13.57 -11.19 -0.76
C PRO A 123 -13.41 -10.91 0.74
N LEU A 124 -13.02 -9.67 1.14
CA LEU A 124 -12.93 -9.28 2.54
C LEU A 124 -14.32 -9.11 3.17
N GLU A 125 -15.24 -8.49 2.44
CA GLU A 125 -16.62 -8.25 2.88
C GLU A 125 -17.38 -9.57 3.06
N ARG A 126 -17.13 -10.56 2.17
CA ARG A 126 -17.69 -11.92 2.31
C ARG A 126 -16.98 -12.77 3.37
N GLY A 127 -15.91 -12.27 4.00
CA GLY A 127 -15.15 -13.02 5.01
C GLY A 127 -14.34 -14.19 4.44
N GLU A 128 -14.08 -14.22 3.14
CA GLU A 128 -13.34 -15.30 2.45
C GLU A 128 -11.83 -15.20 2.70
N ALA A 129 -11.33 -13.97 2.93
CA ALA A 129 -9.95 -13.68 3.22
C ALA A 129 -9.83 -12.39 4.06
N ASN A 130 -8.68 -12.21 4.72
CA ASN A 130 -8.32 -10.97 5.40
C ASN A 130 -7.42 -10.08 4.55
N VAL A 131 -6.92 -10.62 3.44
CA VAL A 131 -5.94 -10.00 2.54
C VAL A 131 -6.32 -10.30 1.10
N VAL A 132 -6.33 -9.30 0.26
CA VAL A 132 -6.57 -9.42 -1.18
C VAL A 132 -5.49 -8.69 -1.96
N TYR A 133 -4.93 -9.35 -2.96
CA TYR A 133 -3.98 -8.76 -3.91
C TYR A 133 -4.64 -8.61 -5.28
N GLY A 134 -4.43 -7.47 -5.90
CA GLY A 134 -4.78 -7.27 -7.29
C GLY A 134 -3.73 -7.90 -8.19
N VAL A 135 -4.15 -8.74 -9.14
CA VAL A 135 -3.26 -9.36 -10.14
C VAL A 135 -3.30 -8.57 -11.42
N ARG A 136 -2.17 -7.99 -11.78
CA ARG A 136 -2.01 -7.24 -13.04
C ARG A 136 -1.99 -8.19 -14.23
N PRO A 137 -2.56 -7.79 -15.38
CA PRO A 137 -2.46 -8.60 -16.60
C PRO A 137 -1.01 -8.71 -17.06
N ASP A 138 -0.62 -9.88 -17.55
CA ASP A 138 0.71 -10.11 -18.13
C ASP A 138 0.86 -9.31 -19.43
N ARG A 139 1.65 -8.25 -19.39
CA ARG A 139 1.94 -7.34 -20.53
C ARG A 139 3.43 -7.06 -20.67
N PRO A 140 4.24 -8.04 -21.12
CA PRO A 140 5.70 -7.91 -21.21
C PRO A 140 6.17 -6.84 -22.18
N GLU A 141 5.39 -6.53 -23.23
CA GLU A 141 5.69 -5.54 -24.26
C GLU A 141 5.87 -4.11 -23.74
N ARG A 142 5.35 -3.82 -22.55
CA ARG A 142 5.41 -2.48 -21.93
C ARG A 142 6.54 -2.31 -20.90
N GLY A 143 7.52 -3.21 -20.90
CA GLY A 143 8.69 -3.11 -20.02
C GLY A 143 9.22 -4.45 -19.56
N LEU A 144 9.79 -5.24 -20.44
CA LEU A 144 10.25 -6.61 -20.20
C LEU A 144 11.10 -6.76 -18.92
N ARG A 145 12.01 -5.83 -18.66
CA ARG A 145 12.88 -5.90 -17.47
C ARG A 145 12.09 -5.77 -16.16
N PHE A 146 11.11 -4.87 -16.11
CA PHE A 146 10.24 -4.70 -14.92
C PHE A 146 9.31 -5.89 -14.76
N PHE A 147 8.75 -6.39 -15.86
CA PHE A 147 7.93 -7.58 -15.86
C PHE A 147 8.71 -8.79 -15.33
N LEU A 148 9.91 -9.06 -15.87
CA LEU A 148 10.77 -10.15 -15.39
C LEU A 148 11.17 -9.96 -13.92
N GLY A 149 11.48 -8.73 -13.50
CA GLY A 149 11.78 -8.41 -12.11
C GLY A 149 10.62 -8.72 -11.16
N ALA A 150 9.39 -8.33 -11.53
CA ALA A 150 8.20 -8.63 -10.74
C ALA A 150 7.92 -10.13 -10.66
N LYS A 151 8.05 -10.86 -11.80
CA LYS A 151 7.91 -12.32 -11.81
C LYS A 151 8.98 -13.02 -10.96
N LEU A 152 10.23 -12.53 -11.01
CA LEU A 152 11.30 -13.06 -10.15
C LEU A 152 10.97 -12.88 -8.67
N LEU A 153 10.51 -11.69 -8.26
CA LEU A 153 10.11 -11.43 -6.87
C LEU A 153 8.96 -12.34 -6.44
N THR A 154 7.96 -12.52 -7.30
CA THR A 154 6.83 -13.42 -7.05
C THR A 154 7.29 -14.87 -6.87
N HIS A 155 8.15 -15.37 -7.77
CA HIS A 155 8.69 -16.73 -7.65
C HIS A 155 9.54 -16.91 -6.38
N LEU A 156 10.34 -15.89 -6.05
CA LEU A 156 11.15 -15.91 -4.83
C LEU A 156 10.27 -15.92 -3.57
N ALA A 157 9.21 -15.11 -3.53
CA ALA A 157 8.27 -15.10 -2.41
C ALA A 157 7.58 -16.48 -2.27
N ASN A 158 7.09 -17.04 -3.36
CA ASN A 158 6.47 -18.37 -3.37
C ASN A 158 7.44 -19.45 -2.88
N PHE A 159 8.69 -19.44 -3.36
CA PHE A 159 9.72 -20.39 -2.95
C PHE A 159 10.07 -20.26 -1.46
N LEU A 160 10.31 -19.04 -0.98
CA LEU A 160 10.74 -18.81 0.40
C LEU A 160 9.64 -19.09 1.43
N TYR A 161 8.39 -18.88 1.08
CA TYR A 161 7.28 -18.89 2.03
C TYR A 161 6.26 -20.01 1.78
N GLY A 162 6.41 -20.79 0.70
CA GLY A 162 5.41 -21.78 0.30
C GLY A 162 4.07 -21.14 -0.07
N ALA A 163 4.11 -19.89 -0.55
CA ALA A 163 2.92 -19.17 -1.01
C ALA A 163 2.54 -19.59 -2.44
N ASN A 164 1.33 -19.26 -2.86
CA ASN A 164 0.86 -19.45 -4.22
C ASN A 164 0.20 -18.16 -4.71
N ILE A 165 1.01 -17.10 -4.82
CA ILE A 165 0.60 -15.78 -5.32
C ILE A 165 1.09 -15.57 -6.74
N HIS A 166 0.37 -14.75 -7.53
CA HIS A 166 0.67 -14.50 -8.94
C HIS A 166 1.33 -13.15 -9.18
N ASP A 167 1.10 -12.16 -8.30
CA ASP A 167 1.68 -10.82 -8.41
C ASP A 167 2.09 -10.24 -7.05
N GLU A 168 3.32 -10.55 -6.61
CA GLU A 168 3.88 -10.03 -5.36
C GLU A 168 4.07 -8.50 -5.41
N ALA A 169 4.52 -7.98 -6.55
CA ALA A 169 4.92 -6.59 -6.70
C ALA A 169 3.75 -5.62 -6.95
N THR A 170 2.52 -6.10 -6.95
CA THR A 170 1.33 -5.25 -7.11
C THR A 170 1.22 -4.23 -5.96
N CYS A 171 0.82 -3.00 -6.28
CA CYS A 171 0.49 -1.99 -5.27
C CYS A 171 -0.89 -2.23 -4.66
N TYR A 172 -1.85 -2.71 -5.45
CA TYR A 172 -3.18 -3.02 -4.95
C TYR A 172 -3.16 -4.21 -4.00
N LYS A 173 -2.84 -3.90 -2.75
CA LYS A 173 -2.96 -4.79 -1.62
C LYS A 173 -4.03 -4.21 -0.69
N VAL A 174 -5.10 -4.97 -0.49
CA VAL A 174 -6.15 -4.61 0.45
C VAL A 174 -6.10 -5.55 1.64
N LEU A 175 -6.06 -5.00 2.83
CA LEU A 175 -5.92 -5.77 4.06
C LEU A 175 -6.92 -5.31 5.11
N ARG A 176 -7.40 -6.22 5.94
CA ARG A 176 -8.05 -5.81 7.18
C ARG A 176 -7.07 -5.03 8.04
N ARG A 177 -7.50 -3.87 8.56
CA ARG A 177 -6.67 -3.04 9.44
C ARG A 177 -6.17 -3.82 10.66
N SER A 178 -6.97 -4.72 11.20
CA SER A 178 -6.59 -5.60 12.31
C SER A 178 -5.41 -6.53 12.00
N VAL A 179 -5.23 -6.96 10.76
CA VAL A 179 -4.06 -7.75 10.31
C VAL A 179 -2.82 -6.87 10.25
N LEU A 180 -2.93 -5.67 9.65
CA LEU A 180 -1.83 -4.71 9.61
C LEU A 180 -1.38 -4.26 11.00
N ALA A 181 -2.32 -4.09 11.93
CA ALA A 181 -2.05 -3.69 13.30
C ALA A 181 -1.17 -4.69 14.06
N GLN A 182 -1.14 -5.95 13.64
CA GLN A 182 -0.29 -6.98 14.24
C GLN A 182 1.18 -6.89 13.77
N MET A 183 1.46 -6.12 12.72
CA MET A 183 2.81 -6.02 12.17
C MET A 183 3.43 -4.66 12.51
N GLU A 184 4.70 -4.66 12.84
CA GLU A 184 5.52 -3.47 12.82
C GLU A 184 6.18 -3.35 11.43
N LEU A 185 5.85 -2.30 10.69
CA LEU A 185 6.41 -2.04 9.36
C LEU A 185 7.65 -1.16 9.48
N GLU A 186 8.73 -1.56 8.82
CA GLU A 186 10.02 -0.85 8.83
C GLU A 186 10.34 -0.21 7.48
N CYS A 187 9.58 -0.56 6.42
CA CYS A 187 9.80 -0.08 5.06
C CYS A 187 9.90 1.45 4.99
N ARG A 188 10.79 1.92 4.13
CA ARG A 188 10.96 3.35 3.85
C ARG A 188 10.65 3.67 2.39
N ARG A 189 11.02 2.80 1.45
CA ARG A 189 10.91 3.02 0.01
C ARG A 189 9.91 2.06 -0.63
N PHE A 190 10.34 1.31 -1.64
CA PHE A 190 9.50 0.39 -2.40
C PHE A 190 9.44 -1.02 -1.79
N GLU A 191 10.17 -1.28 -0.72
CA GLU A 191 10.18 -2.56 -0.02
C GLU A 191 8.92 -2.84 0.82
N PHE A 192 7.93 -1.96 0.76
CA PHE A 192 6.62 -2.19 1.40
C PHE A 192 5.97 -3.51 0.94
N CYS A 193 5.91 -3.75 -0.39
CA CYS A 193 5.28 -4.96 -0.92
C CYS A 193 5.96 -6.23 -0.41
N PRO A 194 7.29 -6.44 -0.60
CA PRO A 194 7.96 -7.64 -0.10
C PRO A 194 7.95 -7.76 1.43
N GLU A 195 7.98 -6.65 2.18
CA GLU A 195 7.89 -6.70 3.63
C GLU A 195 6.52 -7.22 4.09
N VAL A 196 5.45 -6.65 3.56
CA VAL A 196 4.08 -7.05 3.91
C VAL A 196 3.82 -8.49 3.49
N THR A 197 4.20 -8.87 2.26
CA THR A 197 4.02 -10.24 1.77
C THR A 197 4.76 -11.25 2.64
N ALA A 198 6.02 -10.99 2.98
CA ALA A 198 6.81 -11.86 3.84
C ALA A 198 6.16 -12.06 5.22
N LYS A 199 5.68 -10.97 5.83
CA LYS A 199 5.03 -11.01 7.15
C LYS A 199 3.69 -11.74 7.11
N LEU A 200 2.84 -11.45 6.12
CA LEU A 200 1.55 -12.12 5.92
C LEU A 200 1.72 -13.65 5.75
N CYS A 201 2.62 -14.06 4.87
CA CYS A 201 2.91 -15.49 4.67
C CYS A 201 3.37 -16.15 5.98
N ARG A 202 4.21 -15.48 6.78
CA ARG A 202 4.65 -16.00 8.08
C ARG A 202 3.58 -15.96 9.16
N MET A 203 2.57 -15.12 9.01
CA MET A 203 1.37 -15.13 9.86
C MET A 203 0.38 -16.21 9.43
N HIS A 204 0.63 -16.88 8.30
CA HIS A 204 -0.26 -17.86 7.67
C HIS A 204 -1.59 -17.23 7.22
N GLU A 205 -1.59 -15.93 6.89
CA GLU A 205 -2.76 -15.28 6.33
C GLU A 205 -3.04 -15.81 4.92
N LYS A 206 -4.32 -16.10 4.68
CA LYS A 206 -4.79 -16.44 3.33
C LYS A 206 -4.83 -15.18 2.48
N ILE A 207 -4.08 -15.17 1.39
CA ILE A 207 -4.09 -14.09 0.39
C ILE A 207 -5.01 -14.54 -0.73
N ALA A 208 -6.14 -13.83 -0.91
CA ALA A 208 -6.97 -13.97 -2.09
C ALA A 208 -6.44 -13.07 -3.21
N GLU A 209 -6.70 -13.43 -4.45
CA GLU A 209 -6.25 -12.65 -5.61
C GLU A 209 -7.42 -12.31 -6.52
N VAL A 210 -7.42 -11.08 -7.04
CA VAL A 210 -8.46 -10.55 -7.94
C VAL A 210 -7.78 -9.92 -9.14
N PRO A 211 -8.19 -10.23 -10.38
CA PRO A 211 -7.68 -9.54 -11.57
C PRO A 211 -8.05 -8.05 -11.52
N ILE A 212 -7.12 -7.20 -11.92
CA ILE A 212 -7.28 -5.74 -11.92
C ILE A 212 -6.91 -5.12 -13.26
N SER A 213 -7.40 -3.92 -13.46
CA SER A 213 -6.97 -3.03 -14.55
C SER A 213 -5.57 -2.48 -14.24
N TYR A 214 -4.72 -2.41 -15.26
CA TYR A 214 -3.38 -1.85 -15.12
C TYR A 214 -2.89 -1.20 -16.40
N GLN A 215 -2.48 0.05 -16.31
CA GLN A 215 -1.96 0.84 -17.44
C GLN A 215 -0.56 1.36 -17.14
N PRO A 216 0.50 0.58 -17.45
CA PRO A 216 1.86 0.97 -17.10
C PRO A 216 2.25 2.26 -17.83
N ARG A 217 2.88 3.18 -17.11
CA ARG A 217 3.48 4.40 -17.68
C ARG A 217 4.59 4.05 -18.67
N SER A 218 4.73 4.86 -19.71
CA SER A 218 5.89 4.80 -20.60
C SER A 218 7.18 5.17 -19.83
N ALA A 219 8.32 4.66 -20.30
CA ALA A 219 9.62 4.96 -19.69
C ALA A 219 9.95 6.47 -19.67
N ILE A 220 9.35 7.25 -20.58
CA ILE A 220 9.52 8.71 -20.73
C ILE A 220 8.80 9.47 -19.60
N GLN A 221 7.76 8.89 -18.99
CA GLN A 221 6.93 9.52 -17.94
C GLN A 221 7.49 9.37 -16.51
N GLY A 222 8.78 9.08 -16.35
CA GLY A 222 9.47 9.21 -15.08
C GLY A 222 9.22 8.07 -14.08
N LYS A 223 9.53 6.82 -14.44
CA LYS A 223 9.55 5.71 -13.47
C LYS A 223 10.52 6.02 -12.31
N LYS A 224 10.00 6.08 -11.09
CA LYS A 224 10.77 6.41 -9.86
C LYS A 224 11.51 5.20 -9.28
N ILE A 225 11.21 3.97 -9.73
CA ILE A 225 11.84 2.72 -9.26
C ILE A 225 13.23 2.58 -9.88
N ARG A 226 14.25 2.37 -9.04
CA ARG A 226 15.64 2.16 -9.43
C ARG A 226 16.01 0.68 -9.33
N HIS A 227 17.08 0.25 -10.01
CA HIS A 227 17.59 -1.14 -9.89
C HIS A 227 17.93 -1.52 -8.44
N ALA A 228 18.42 -0.56 -7.65
CA ALA A 228 18.69 -0.77 -6.23
C ALA A 228 17.43 -1.17 -5.43
N ASP A 229 16.24 -0.71 -5.83
CA ASP A 229 14.98 -1.07 -5.15
C ASP A 229 14.63 -2.55 -5.38
N GLY A 230 15.00 -3.11 -6.54
CA GLY A 230 14.85 -4.55 -6.83
C GLY A 230 15.73 -5.41 -5.91
N TRP A 231 16.99 -5.03 -5.72
CA TRP A 231 17.87 -5.73 -4.78
C TRP A 231 17.39 -5.60 -3.33
N LEU A 232 16.91 -4.43 -2.96
CA LEU A 232 16.32 -4.21 -1.64
C LEU A 232 15.09 -5.09 -1.41
N ALA A 233 14.23 -5.26 -2.45
CA ALA A 233 13.06 -6.13 -2.39
C ALA A 233 13.46 -7.61 -2.18
N ILE A 234 14.45 -8.11 -2.93
CA ILE A 234 14.99 -9.46 -2.77
C ILE A 234 15.55 -9.65 -1.34
N TRP A 235 16.38 -8.70 -0.89
CA TRP A 235 16.95 -8.73 0.45
C TRP A 235 15.87 -8.72 1.53
N THR A 236 14.81 -7.94 1.35
CA THR A 236 13.69 -7.85 2.28
C THR A 236 12.97 -9.20 2.42
N LEU A 237 12.69 -9.88 1.30
CA LEU A 237 12.10 -11.23 1.34
C LEU A 237 13.01 -12.21 2.09
N ILE A 238 14.32 -12.22 1.80
CA ILE A 238 15.27 -13.11 2.47
C ILE A 238 15.38 -12.77 3.96
N ARG A 239 15.55 -11.48 4.30
CA ARG A 239 15.66 -10.99 5.68
C ARG A 239 14.48 -11.45 6.52
N TYR A 240 13.25 -11.20 6.09
CA TYR A 240 12.07 -11.55 6.86
C TYR A 240 11.77 -13.04 6.89
N ARG A 241 12.36 -13.86 6.03
CA ARG A 241 12.30 -15.34 6.13
C ARG A 241 12.98 -15.83 7.41
N PHE A 242 14.12 -15.24 7.78
CA PHE A 242 14.96 -15.68 8.89
C PHE A 242 14.83 -14.81 10.15
N LEU A 243 14.36 -13.56 10.04
CA LEU A 243 14.21 -12.66 11.18
C LEU A 243 13.18 -13.22 12.19
N PRO A 244 13.50 -13.31 13.50
CA PRO A 244 12.55 -13.80 14.51
C PRO A 244 11.23 -13.00 14.49
N ARG A 245 10.09 -13.69 14.63
CA ARG A 245 8.76 -13.05 14.65
C ARG A 245 8.64 -11.98 15.73
N SER A 246 9.27 -12.19 16.89
CA SER A 246 9.28 -11.24 18.02
C SER A 246 9.86 -9.86 17.69
N ARG A 247 10.56 -9.72 16.56
CA ARG A 247 11.14 -8.45 16.12
C ARG A 247 10.16 -7.56 15.34
N TRP A 248 9.09 -8.12 14.81
CA TRP A 248 8.17 -7.40 13.95
C TRP A 248 6.69 -7.73 14.17
N LEU A 249 6.38 -8.82 14.89
CA LEU A 249 5.02 -9.14 15.30
C LEU A 249 4.73 -8.40 16.61
N ARG A 250 3.71 -7.56 16.60
CA ARG A 250 3.26 -6.87 17.81
C ARG A 250 2.58 -7.87 18.73
N LYS A 251 2.88 -7.77 20.01
CA LYS A 251 2.11 -8.49 21.01
C LYS A 251 0.69 -7.89 21.02
N SER A 252 -0.33 -8.72 20.86
CA SER A 252 -1.70 -8.28 21.12
C SER A 252 -1.74 -7.59 22.48
N PRO A 253 -2.40 -6.42 22.62
CA PRO A 253 -2.70 -5.92 23.95
C PRO A 253 -3.38 -7.07 24.71
N LYS A 254 -2.91 -7.36 25.90
CA LYS A 254 -3.60 -8.32 26.77
C LYS A 254 -5.02 -7.79 27.00
N PRO A 255 -6.04 -8.68 26.96
CA PRO A 255 -7.42 -8.30 27.23
C PRO A 255 -7.57 -7.63 28.57
#